data_0a1bb4724390b0bb19fd6123640dccdf
#
_entry.id   0a1bb4724390b0bb19fd6123640dccdf
#
_cell.length_a   1.000
_cell.length_b   1.000
_cell.length_c   1.000
_cell.angle_alpha   90.00
_cell.angle_beta   90.00
_cell.angle_gamma   90.00
#
_symmetry.space_group_name_H-M   'P 1'
#
loop_
_entity.id
_entity.type
_entity.pdbx_description
1 polymer ?
#
loop_
_entity_poly.entity_id
_entity_poly.type
_entity_poly.pdbx_seq_one_letter_code
_entity_poly.pdbx_strand_id
1 'polypeptide(L)'
;MSDIFEAPEADLVQQQTAVGGQGSIDKAVAGDYEFTIGGVIKEGWEKTKGAKWAIHMAFFWYFLVAIALMVLSQLAMMTFVIPTNDQMMVTAVTIGQQLLINLVTLPIIVGIFILGIKRSVDAPMESTSVFDHFSKMGTLLLTMILVYLMVIIGFVLLIIPGIYLSLAYFMAMPLVVEKGLSPWQAMEVSRKAITKRWFSFFFFALALSLIIIISAIPLGIGMIWTMPMMFVCYGVLYRNMFGVEAATQA
;
A
#
# COMPACT_ATOMS: atom_id res chain seq x y z
N MET A 1 13.02 45.39 -26.85
CA MET A 1 11.64 44.96 -26.85
C MET A 1 11.56 43.52 -27.32
N SER A 2 11.93 42.57 -26.50
CA SER A 2 11.82 41.14 -26.83
C SER A 2 12.03 40.27 -25.58
N ASP A 3 11.20 40.43 -24.54
CA ASP A 3 11.27 39.52 -23.38
C ASP A 3 9.90 39.41 -22.69
N ILE A 4 8.83 39.09 -23.46
CA ILE A 4 7.47 38.96 -22.89
C ILE A 4 6.90 37.53 -23.11
N PHE A 5 7.72 36.57 -23.58
CA PHE A 5 7.28 35.16 -23.72
C PHE A 5 8.33 34.18 -23.20
N GLU A 6 8.86 34.41 -22.00
CA GLU A 6 9.36 33.28 -21.23
C GLU A 6 8.13 32.60 -20.63
N ALA A 7 7.85 31.38 -21.12
CA ALA A 7 6.90 30.49 -20.45
C ALA A 7 7.35 30.32 -18.98
N PRO A 8 6.44 30.35 -18.00
CA PRO A 8 6.81 30.05 -16.63
C PRO A 8 7.50 28.71 -16.65
N GLU A 9 8.77 28.67 -16.22
CA GLU A 9 9.45 27.42 -15.92
C GLU A 9 8.54 26.70 -14.94
N ALA A 10 7.90 25.63 -15.43
CA ALA A 10 7.22 24.70 -14.56
C ALA A 10 8.29 24.27 -13.56
N ASP A 11 8.09 24.57 -12.29
CA ASP A 11 8.88 24.05 -11.19
C ASP A 11 8.98 22.56 -11.41
N LEU A 12 10.06 22.14 -12.04
CA LEU A 12 10.42 20.74 -12.16
C LEU A 12 10.58 20.29 -10.73
N VAL A 13 9.62 19.52 -10.26
CA VAL A 13 9.65 18.81 -8.98
C VAL A 13 11.11 18.42 -8.78
N GLN A 14 11.76 18.99 -7.74
CA GLN A 14 13.14 18.71 -7.43
C GLN A 14 13.30 17.19 -7.53
N GLN A 15 14.14 16.73 -8.44
CA GLN A 15 14.55 15.35 -8.53
C GLN A 15 15.25 15.04 -7.21
N GLN A 16 14.49 14.64 -6.21
CA GLN A 16 15.04 14.06 -4.99
C GLN A 16 15.77 12.81 -5.47
N THR A 17 17.07 12.88 -5.43
CA THR A 17 17.96 11.79 -5.85
C THR A 17 17.64 10.56 -5.00
N ALA A 18 17.02 9.57 -5.61
CA ALA A 18 16.75 8.29 -4.97
C ALA A 18 18.10 7.65 -4.62
N VAL A 19 18.42 7.60 -3.32
CA VAL A 19 19.72 7.12 -2.82
C VAL A 19 19.70 5.61 -2.59
N GLY A 20 18.57 4.95 -2.73
CA GLY A 20 18.42 3.52 -2.48
C GLY A 20 17.89 2.74 -3.68
N GLY A 21 18.77 2.23 -4.53
CA GLY A 21 18.43 1.44 -5.71
C GLY A 21 18.49 2.23 -7.02
N GLN A 22 18.54 1.51 -8.16
CA GLN A 22 18.65 2.12 -9.50
C GLN A 22 17.29 2.63 -10.05
N GLY A 23 16.18 2.46 -9.31
CA GLY A 23 14.84 2.84 -9.72
C GLY A 23 14.57 4.34 -9.63
N SER A 24 13.66 4.84 -10.48
CA SER A 24 13.09 6.19 -10.40
C SER A 24 11.69 6.19 -11.02
N ILE A 25 10.89 7.22 -10.77
CA ILE A 25 9.55 7.35 -11.36
C ILE A 25 9.64 7.31 -12.88
N ASP A 26 10.59 8.04 -13.50
CA ASP A 26 10.75 8.11 -14.94
C ASP A 26 11.12 6.75 -15.54
N LYS A 27 12.08 6.06 -14.94
CA LYS A 27 12.46 4.69 -15.34
C LYS A 27 11.30 3.72 -15.20
N ALA A 28 10.57 3.78 -14.09
CA ALA A 28 9.42 2.92 -13.85
C ALA A 28 8.33 3.12 -14.91
N VAL A 29 7.98 4.37 -15.22
CA VAL A 29 6.96 4.72 -16.22
C VAL A 29 7.44 4.34 -17.64
N ALA A 30 8.71 4.49 -17.94
CA ALA A 30 9.31 4.02 -19.20
C ALA A 30 9.33 2.49 -19.32
N GLY A 31 9.28 1.76 -18.19
CA GLY A 31 9.44 0.30 -18.13
C GLY A 31 10.89 -0.15 -18.05
N ASP A 32 11.80 0.80 -17.79
CA ASP A 32 13.24 0.57 -17.62
C ASP A 32 13.56 0.13 -16.19
N TYR A 33 13.04 -1.03 -15.82
CA TYR A 33 13.33 -1.73 -14.57
C TYR A 33 13.22 -3.23 -14.79
N GLU A 34 14.04 -3.98 -14.05
CA GLU A 34 14.03 -5.42 -14.15
C GLU A 34 13.84 -6.08 -12.79
N PHE A 35 13.09 -7.15 -12.79
CA PHE A 35 13.00 -8.07 -11.66
C PHE A 35 12.68 -9.47 -12.15
N THR A 36 13.14 -10.46 -11.42
CA THR A 36 12.69 -11.84 -11.56
C THR A 36 11.88 -12.23 -10.33
N ILE A 37 10.80 -12.97 -10.53
CA ILE A 37 9.91 -13.40 -9.42
C ILE A 37 10.71 -14.11 -8.35
N GLY A 38 11.55 -15.10 -8.75
CA GLY A 38 12.40 -15.84 -7.83
C GLY A 38 13.43 -14.97 -7.12
N GLY A 39 14.00 -13.97 -7.81
CA GLY A 39 14.97 -13.03 -7.22
C GLY A 39 14.34 -12.17 -6.12
N VAL A 40 13.17 -11.60 -6.39
CA VAL A 40 12.42 -10.79 -5.39
C VAL A 40 12.02 -11.65 -4.19
N ILE A 41 11.51 -12.85 -4.40
CA ILE A 41 11.11 -13.75 -3.31
C ILE A 41 12.33 -14.18 -2.49
N LYS A 42 13.46 -14.51 -3.14
CA LYS A 42 14.70 -14.90 -2.46
C LYS A 42 15.23 -13.76 -1.60
N GLU A 43 15.37 -12.55 -2.18
CA GLU A 43 15.84 -11.38 -1.44
C GLU A 43 14.87 -11.02 -0.29
N GLY A 44 13.56 -11.05 -0.57
CA GLY A 44 12.53 -10.83 0.44
C GLY A 44 12.62 -11.81 1.61
N TRP A 45 12.85 -13.09 1.33
CA TRP A 45 13.07 -14.12 2.36
C TRP A 45 14.31 -13.85 3.21
N GLU A 46 15.44 -13.55 2.57
CA GLU A 46 16.71 -13.25 3.26
C GLU A 46 16.56 -12.02 4.17
N LYS A 47 15.95 -10.94 3.67
CA LYS A 47 15.72 -9.71 4.42
C LYS A 47 14.64 -9.83 5.50
N THR A 48 13.79 -10.84 5.45
CA THR A 48 12.74 -11.07 6.47
C THR A 48 13.34 -11.30 7.87
N LYS A 49 14.56 -11.84 7.99
CA LYS A 49 15.21 -12.11 9.29
C LYS A 49 15.28 -10.89 10.21
N GLY A 50 15.43 -9.68 9.66
CA GLY A 50 15.48 -8.43 10.45
C GLY A 50 14.12 -7.71 10.56
N ALA A 51 13.12 -8.12 9.79
CA ALA A 51 11.83 -7.44 9.68
C ALA A 51 10.71 -8.02 10.54
N LYS A 52 10.83 -9.31 10.93
CA LYS A 52 9.72 -10.06 11.54
C LYS A 52 9.06 -9.32 12.70
N TRP A 53 9.86 -8.94 13.69
CA TRP A 53 9.32 -8.34 14.90
C TRP A 53 8.65 -7.00 14.65
N ALA A 54 9.29 -6.12 13.88
CA ALA A 54 8.74 -4.81 13.55
C ALA A 54 7.41 -4.92 12.79
N ILE A 55 7.32 -5.83 11.80
CA ILE A 55 6.10 -6.03 11.02
C ILE A 55 4.98 -6.68 11.87
N HIS A 56 5.30 -7.69 12.71
CA HIS A 56 4.28 -8.29 13.59
C HIS A 56 3.76 -7.29 14.62
N MET A 57 4.64 -6.45 15.19
CA MET A 57 4.22 -5.39 16.11
C MET A 57 3.40 -4.31 15.40
N ALA A 58 3.70 -3.99 14.13
CA ALA A 58 2.87 -3.11 13.34
C ALA A 58 1.46 -3.69 13.11
N PHE A 59 1.36 -5.00 12.85
CA PHE A 59 0.06 -5.70 12.81
C PHE A 59 -0.63 -5.73 14.17
N PHE A 60 0.12 -5.91 15.26
CA PHE A 60 -0.46 -5.80 16.60
C PHE A 60 -1.10 -4.43 16.83
N TRP A 61 -0.43 -3.33 16.46
CA TRP A 61 -1.01 -1.99 16.51
C TRP A 61 -2.24 -1.84 15.62
N TYR A 62 -2.19 -2.38 14.40
CA TYR A 62 -3.34 -2.39 13.49
C TYR A 62 -4.56 -3.08 14.12
N PHE A 63 -4.39 -4.29 14.63
CA PHE A 63 -5.47 -5.04 15.26
C PHE A 63 -5.94 -4.41 16.56
N LEU A 64 -5.04 -3.86 17.36
CA LEU A 64 -5.39 -3.16 18.60
C LEU A 64 -6.34 -1.98 18.31
N VAL A 65 -5.98 -1.14 17.35
CA VAL A 65 -6.82 0.00 16.94
C VAL A 65 -8.15 -0.48 16.35
N ALA A 66 -8.12 -1.47 15.45
CA ALA A 66 -9.33 -2.00 14.83
C ALA A 66 -10.29 -2.62 15.86
N ILE A 67 -9.77 -3.43 16.79
CA ILE A 67 -10.56 -4.06 17.85
C ILE A 67 -11.11 -3.01 18.83
N ALA A 68 -10.30 -2.01 19.21
CA ALA A 68 -10.76 -0.94 20.09
C ALA A 68 -11.95 -0.17 19.46
N LEU A 69 -11.82 0.21 18.19
CA LEU A 69 -12.90 0.88 17.46
C LEU A 69 -14.13 -0.03 17.31
N MET A 70 -13.93 -1.32 17.03
CA MET A 70 -15.01 -2.29 16.91
C MET A 70 -15.76 -2.44 18.25
N VAL A 71 -15.05 -2.59 19.36
CA VAL A 71 -15.66 -2.75 20.70
C VAL A 71 -16.42 -1.49 21.11
N LEU A 72 -15.81 -0.31 20.94
CA LEU A 72 -16.46 0.97 21.27
C LEU A 72 -17.73 1.19 20.45
N SER A 73 -17.67 0.93 19.14
CA SER A 73 -18.83 1.09 18.27
C SER A 73 -19.91 0.03 18.55
N GLN A 74 -19.52 -1.18 18.92
CA GLN A 74 -20.48 -2.22 19.29
C GLN A 74 -21.19 -1.90 20.62
N LEU A 75 -20.48 -1.34 21.61
CA LEU A 75 -21.09 -0.85 22.84
C LEU A 75 -22.09 0.29 22.55
N ALA A 76 -21.72 1.24 21.71
CA ALA A 76 -22.62 2.30 21.27
C ALA A 76 -23.85 1.75 20.52
N MET A 77 -23.66 0.78 19.65
CA MET A 77 -24.74 0.07 18.94
C MET A 77 -25.73 -0.56 19.93
N MET A 78 -25.23 -1.34 20.90
CA MET A 78 -26.06 -2.03 21.89
C MET A 78 -26.82 -1.04 22.77
N THR A 79 -26.21 0.10 23.10
CA THR A 79 -26.80 1.05 24.06
C THR A 79 -27.83 1.97 23.39
N PHE A 80 -27.55 2.45 22.19
CA PHE A 80 -28.33 3.55 21.59
C PHE A 80 -29.14 3.14 20.34
N VAL A 81 -28.74 2.05 19.64
CA VAL A 81 -29.33 1.71 18.34
C VAL A 81 -30.26 0.51 18.45
N ILE A 82 -29.82 -0.60 19.04
CA ILE A 82 -30.60 -1.82 19.12
C ILE A 82 -31.96 -1.63 19.89
N PRO A 83 -32.01 -0.83 20.97
CA PRO A 83 -33.26 -0.58 21.67
C PRO A 83 -34.35 0.12 20.87
N THR A 84 -33.96 0.77 19.74
CA THR A 84 -34.93 1.47 18.85
C THR A 84 -35.81 0.50 18.06
N ASN A 85 -35.39 -0.75 17.88
CA ASN A 85 -35.97 -1.74 16.97
C ASN A 85 -36.05 -1.28 15.49
N ASP A 86 -35.27 -0.25 15.12
CA ASP A 86 -35.22 0.28 13.77
C ASP A 86 -34.11 -0.43 12.97
N GLN A 87 -34.50 -1.38 12.12
CA GLN A 87 -33.59 -2.16 11.28
C GLN A 87 -32.79 -1.26 10.29
N MET A 88 -33.38 -0.16 9.84
CA MET A 88 -32.72 0.76 8.93
C MET A 88 -31.60 1.50 9.66
N MET A 89 -31.85 1.94 10.88
CA MET A 89 -30.86 2.58 11.75
C MET A 89 -29.72 1.62 12.09
N VAL A 90 -30.03 0.37 12.45
CA VAL A 90 -29.01 -0.67 12.70
C VAL A 90 -28.09 -0.86 11.49
N THR A 91 -28.68 -0.97 10.29
CA THR A 91 -27.91 -1.15 9.06
C THR A 91 -27.02 0.07 8.74
N ALA A 92 -27.57 1.27 8.85
CA ALA A 92 -26.83 2.51 8.58
C ALA A 92 -25.64 2.68 9.53
N VAL A 93 -25.84 2.42 10.83
CA VAL A 93 -24.76 2.51 11.84
C VAL A 93 -23.71 1.42 11.61
N THR A 94 -24.09 0.20 11.24
CA THR A 94 -23.15 -0.87 10.91
C THR A 94 -22.26 -0.51 9.73
N ILE A 95 -22.83 0.07 8.66
CA ILE A 95 -22.05 0.56 7.51
C ILE A 95 -21.13 1.70 7.96
N GLY A 96 -21.62 2.66 8.72
CA GLY A 96 -20.82 3.77 9.25
C GLY A 96 -19.65 3.29 10.11
N GLN A 97 -19.87 2.29 10.97
CA GLN A 97 -18.85 1.64 11.77
C GLN A 97 -17.74 1.03 10.89
N GLN A 98 -18.14 0.27 9.86
CA GLN A 98 -17.18 -0.37 8.96
C GLN A 98 -16.34 0.69 8.21
N LEU A 99 -16.97 1.75 7.74
CA LEU A 99 -16.29 2.86 7.09
C LEU A 99 -15.31 3.55 8.04
N LEU A 100 -15.70 3.80 9.28
CA LEU A 100 -14.83 4.41 10.29
C LEU A 100 -13.60 3.56 10.58
N ILE A 101 -13.78 2.26 10.78
CA ILE A 101 -12.66 1.33 11.04
C ILE A 101 -11.70 1.34 9.86
N ASN A 102 -12.20 1.20 8.62
CA ASN A 102 -11.36 1.22 7.43
C ASN A 102 -10.63 2.57 7.28
N LEU A 103 -11.29 3.68 7.54
CA LEU A 103 -10.71 5.01 7.46
C LEU A 103 -9.53 5.18 8.42
N VAL A 104 -9.72 4.82 9.69
CA VAL A 104 -8.68 4.98 10.73
C VAL A 104 -7.53 3.98 10.54
N THR A 105 -7.80 2.78 10.07
CA THR A 105 -6.75 1.76 9.87
C THR A 105 -6.00 1.92 8.54
N LEU A 106 -6.49 2.72 7.60
CA LEU A 106 -5.86 2.94 6.29
C LEU A 106 -4.41 3.47 6.38
N PRO A 107 -4.08 4.53 7.14
CA PRO A 107 -2.70 4.98 7.27
C PRO A 107 -1.79 3.92 7.89
N ILE A 108 -2.30 3.12 8.82
CA ILE A 108 -1.54 2.07 9.50
C ILE A 108 -1.16 0.95 8.53
N ILE A 109 -2.11 0.46 7.72
CA ILE A 109 -1.79 -0.60 6.73
C ILE A 109 -0.82 -0.09 5.66
N VAL A 110 -0.94 1.16 5.21
CA VAL A 110 0.03 1.76 4.30
C VAL A 110 1.40 1.87 4.97
N GLY A 111 1.46 2.23 6.26
CA GLY A 111 2.67 2.24 7.06
C GLY A 111 3.37 0.88 7.11
N ILE A 112 2.62 -0.23 7.14
CA ILE A 112 3.20 -1.58 7.08
C ILE A 112 3.88 -1.82 5.71
N PHE A 113 3.31 -1.34 4.60
CA PHE A 113 3.99 -1.37 3.29
C PHE A 113 5.27 -0.53 3.30
N ILE A 114 5.25 0.66 3.93
CA ILE A 114 6.44 1.50 4.07
C ILE A 114 7.53 0.79 4.90
N LEU A 115 7.19 0.06 5.97
CA LEU A 115 8.15 -0.78 6.69
C LEU A 115 8.80 -1.83 5.77
N GLY A 116 8.05 -2.44 4.87
CA GLY A 116 8.59 -3.33 3.85
C GLY A 116 9.58 -2.60 2.91
N ILE A 117 9.26 -1.37 2.51
CA ILE A 117 10.14 -0.52 1.69
C ILE A 117 11.41 -0.16 2.47
N LYS A 118 11.30 0.30 3.73
CA LYS A 118 12.45 0.55 4.61
C LYS A 118 13.36 -0.68 4.70
N ARG A 119 12.77 -1.87 4.90
CA ARG A 119 13.56 -3.11 4.97
C ARG A 119 14.30 -3.43 3.68
N SER A 120 13.74 -3.09 2.53
CA SER A 120 14.38 -3.35 1.23
C SER A 120 15.73 -2.65 1.06
N VAL A 121 15.94 -1.53 1.76
CA VAL A 121 17.18 -0.73 1.77
C VAL A 121 17.94 -0.82 3.10
N ASP A 122 17.58 -1.80 3.95
CA ASP A 122 18.17 -2.03 5.27
C ASP A 122 18.10 -0.82 6.23
N ALA A 123 17.09 0.05 6.02
CA ALA A 123 16.81 1.19 6.89
C ALA A 123 16.24 0.76 8.26
N PRO A 124 16.37 1.59 9.30
CA PRO A 124 15.78 1.34 10.60
C PRO A 124 14.27 1.10 10.52
N MET A 125 13.79 0.14 11.30
CA MET A 125 12.37 -0.24 11.31
C MET A 125 11.79 -0.09 12.72
N GLU A 126 10.95 0.91 12.90
CA GLU A 126 10.17 1.10 14.13
C GLU A 126 8.70 0.75 13.87
N SER A 127 8.14 -0.18 14.63
CA SER A 127 6.74 -0.60 14.45
C SER A 127 5.74 0.52 14.67
N THR A 128 6.09 1.53 15.47
CA THR A 128 5.25 2.71 15.75
C THR A 128 5.23 3.71 14.61
N SER A 129 6.20 3.66 13.69
CA SER A 129 6.24 4.57 12.53
C SER A 129 5.03 4.40 11.59
N VAL A 130 4.24 3.32 11.74
CA VAL A 130 2.96 3.18 11.03
C VAL A 130 1.96 4.30 11.35
N PHE A 131 2.11 4.98 12.49
CA PHE A 131 1.27 6.11 12.88
C PHE A 131 1.70 7.45 12.26
N ASP A 132 2.90 7.56 11.69
CA ASP A 132 3.42 8.81 11.13
C ASP A 132 2.64 9.26 9.88
N HIS A 133 1.90 8.34 9.27
CA HIS A 133 1.18 8.58 8.02
C HIS A 133 -0.23 9.16 8.19
N PHE A 134 -0.69 9.39 9.42
CA PHE A 134 -1.99 10.02 9.70
C PHE A 134 -2.09 11.45 9.14
N SER A 135 -0.98 12.17 9.05
CA SER A 135 -0.94 13.49 8.40
C SER A 135 -1.36 13.46 6.92
N LYS A 136 -1.21 12.31 6.26
CA LYS A 136 -1.60 12.09 4.86
C LYS A 136 -2.96 11.38 4.69
N MET A 137 -3.72 11.23 5.78
CA MET A 137 -4.98 10.48 5.82
C MET A 137 -5.96 10.92 4.74
N GLY A 138 -6.16 12.24 4.55
CA GLY A 138 -7.07 12.77 3.53
C GLY A 138 -6.65 12.40 2.10
N THR A 139 -5.35 12.49 1.81
CA THR A 139 -4.79 12.12 0.50
C THR A 139 -4.90 10.61 0.27
N LEU A 140 -4.62 9.81 1.29
CA LEU A 140 -4.76 8.34 1.23
C LEU A 140 -6.20 7.92 1.03
N LEU A 141 -7.15 8.55 1.76
CA LEU A 141 -8.58 8.29 1.60
C LEU A 141 -9.05 8.60 0.18
N LEU A 142 -8.68 9.76 -0.35
CA LEU A 142 -9.04 10.13 -1.72
C LEU A 142 -8.44 9.15 -2.74
N THR A 143 -7.17 8.74 -2.54
CA THR A 143 -6.54 7.73 -3.39
C THR A 143 -7.30 6.40 -3.33
N MET A 144 -7.66 5.94 -2.13
CA MET A 144 -8.43 4.72 -1.93
C MET A 144 -9.78 4.77 -2.66
N ILE A 145 -10.53 5.87 -2.50
CA ILE A 145 -11.83 6.04 -3.15
C ILE A 145 -11.67 6.00 -4.67
N LEU A 146 -10.70 6.72 -5.22
CA LEU A 146 -10.47 6.74 -6.68
C LEU A 146 -10.03 5.37 -7.21
N VAL A 147 -9.15 4.67 -6.50
CA VAL A 147 -8.73 3.31 -6.87
C VAL A 147 -9.92 2.36 -6.86
N TYR A 148 -10.71 2.33 -5.79
CA TYR A 148 -11.89 1.48 -5.71
C TYR A 148 -12.91 1.80 -6.79
N LEU A 149 -13.16 3.08 -7.05
CA LEU A 149 -14.07 3.51 -8.12
C LEU A 149 -13.62 2.97 -9.48
N MET A 150 -12.34 3.14 -9.83
CA MET A 150 -11.78 2.64 -11.08
C MET A 150 -11.83 1.12 -11.18
N VAL A 151 -11.50 0.41 -10.10
CA VAL A 151 -11.53 -1.06 -10.06
C VAL A 151 -12.95 -1.57 -10.18
N ILE A 152 -13.92 -0.98 -9.47
CA ILE A 152 -15.35 -1.35 -9.57
C ILE A 152 -15.86 -1.12 -11.00
N ILE A 153 -15.57 0.03 -11.61
CA ILE A 153 -15.93 0.28 -13.01
C ILE A 153 -15.30 -0.79 -13.92
N GLY A 154 -14.04 -1.16 -13.66
CA GLY A 154 -13.36 -2.22 -14.40
C GLY A 154 -14.11 -3.55 -14.32
N PHE A 155 -14.55 -3.96 -13.12
CA PHE A 155 -15.29 -5.20 -12.90
C PHE A 155 -16.73 -5.15 -13.48
N VAL A 156 -17.39 -3.98 -13.41
CA VAL A 156 -18.72 -3.78 -14.01
C VAL A 156 -18.65 -3.89 -15.53
N LEU A 157 -17.59 -3.40 -16.15
CA LEU A 157 -17.38 -3.51 -17.58
C LEU A 157 -17.09 -4.97 -17.98
N LEU A 158 -16.08 -5.58 -17.37
CA LEU A 158 -15.69 -6.98 -17.56
C LEU A 158 -14.71 -7.41 -16.44
N ILE A 159 -14.62 -8.71 -16.17
CA ILE A 159 -13.72 -9.26 -15.16
C ILE A 159 -12.25 -8.92 -15.45
N ILE A 160 -11.83 -9.04 -16.72
CA ILE A 160 -10.43 -8.82 -17.12
C ILE A 160 -9.94 -7.39 -16.84
N PRO A 161 -10.67 -6.30 -17.25
CA PRO A 161 -10.31 -4.94 -16.85
C PRO A 161 -10.27 -4.73 -15.33
N GLY A 162 -11.17 -5.35 -14.57
CA GLY A 162 -11.16 -5.27 -13.11
C GLY A 162 -9.88 -5.85 -12.51
N ILE A 163 -9.48 -7.04 -12.93
CA ILE A 163 -8.21 -7.69 -12.51
C ILE A 163 -7.01 -6.84 -12.94
N TYR A 164 -7.03 -6.31 -14.17
CA TYR A 164 -5.97 -5.45 -14.67
C TYR A 164 -5.78 -4.22 -13.79
N LEU A 165 -6.86 -3.48 -13.48
CA LEU A 165 -6.81 -2.25 -12.68
C LEU A 165 -6.44 -2.51 -11.22
N SER A 166 -6.90 -3.63 -10.63
CA SER A 166 -6.54 -4.02 -9.27
C SER A 166 -5.02 -4.15 -9.09
N LEU A 167 -4.34 -4.76 -10.06
CA LEU A 167 -2.88 -4.87 -10.06
C LEU A 167 -2.22 -3.55 -10.46
N ALA A 168 -2.76 -2.86 -11.46
CA ALA A 168 -2.17 -1.63 -11.99
C ALA A 168 -2.07 -0.51 -10.93
N TYR A 169 -2.99 -0.46 -9.97
CA TYR A 169 -2.99 0.52 -8.89
C TYR A 169 -2.33 0.04 -7.59
N PHE A 170 -1.72 -1.14 -7.59
CA PHE A 170 -1.16 -1.77 -6.39
C PHE A 170 -0.10 -0.93 -5.67
N MET A 171 0.66 -0.10 -6.41
CA MET A 171 1.71 0.76 -5.84
C MET A 171 1.21 2.19 -5.53
N ALA A 172 -0.06 2.53 -5.81
CA ALA A 172 -0.53 3.91 -5.72
C ALA A 172 -0.43 4.49 -4.30
N MET A 173 -0.87 3.74 -3.27
CA MET A 173 -0.87 4.26 -1.90
C MET A 173 0.53 4.50 -1.32
N PRO A 174 1.50 3.58 -1.41
CA PRO A 174 2.87 3.87 -1.02
C PRO A 174 3.52 5.02 -1.80
N LEU A 175 3.19 5.21 -3.08
CA LEU A 175 3.67 6.35 -3.87
C LEU A 175 3.17 7.71 -3.31
N VAL A 176 1.94 7.78 -2.79
CA VAL A 176 1.44 8.97 -2.09
C VAL A 176 2.27 9.26 -0.85
N VAL A 177 2.61 8.24 -0.07
CA VAL A 177 3.32 8.41 1.19
C VAL A 177 4.81 8.64 0.96
N GLU A 178 5.44 7.81 0.15
CA GLU A 178 6.89 7.77 -0.01
C GLU A 178 7.39 8.86 -0.98
N LYS A 179 6.70 9.06 -2.10
CA LYS A 179 7.06 10.07 -3.11
C LYS A 179 6.29 11.40 -2.98
N GLY A 180 5.33 11.50 -2.06
CA GLY A 180 4.53 12.71 -1.88
C GLY A 180 3.63 13.06 -3.06
N LEU A 181 3.30 12.10 -3.92
CA LEU A 181 2.48 12.32 -5.10
C LEU A 181 1.02 12.61 -4.74
N SER A 182 0.35 13.41 -5.57
CA SER A 182 -1.10 13.56 -5.49
C SER A 182 -1.82 12.24 -5.83
N PRO A 183 -3.07 12.01 -5.39
CA PRO A 183 -3.80 10.77 -5.61
C PRO A 183 -3.80 10.32 -7.08
N TRP A 184 -4.16 11.24 -7.97
CA TRP A 184 -4.22 10.95 -9.41
C TRP A 184 -2.85 10.64 -10.02
N GLN A 185 -1.82 11.41 -9.65
CA GLN A 185 -0.45 11.17 -10.10
C GLN A 185 0.06 9.80 -9.63
N ALA A 186 -0.16 9.45 -8.36
CA ALA A 186 0.25 8.16 -7.81
C ALA A 186 -0.42 6.98 -8.53
N MET A 187 -1.72 7.08 -8.81
CA MET A 187 -2.47 6.10 -9.59
C MET A 187 -1.92 5.97 -11.02
N GLU A 188 -1.69 7.08 -11.69
CA GLU A 188 -1.21 7.10 -13.07
C GLU A 188 0.22 6.58 -13.20
N VAL A 189 1.11 6.95 -12.27
CA VAL A 189 2.48 6.42 -12.18
C VAL A 189 2.46 4.91 -11.93
N SER A 190 1.68 4.44 -10.94
CA SER A 190 1.52 3.01 -10.65
C SER A 190 1.02 2.26 -11.89
N ARG A 191 -0.07 2.73 -12.50
CA ARG A 191 -0.67 2.12 -13.69
C ARG A 191 0.32 2.04 -14.86
N LYS A 192 0.97 3.15 -15.22
CA LYS A 192 1.92 3.19 -16.33
C LYS A 192 3.09 2.23 -16.10
N ALA A 193 3.66 2.25 -14.90
CA ALA A 193 4.77 1.39 -14.55
C ALA A 193 4.38 -0.09 -14.64
N ILE A 194 3.32 -0.52 -13.93
CA ILE A 194 2.91 -1.93 -13.87
C ILE A 194 2.45 -2.45 -15.22
N THR A 195 1.76 -1.63 -16.03
CA THR A 195 1.30 -2.04 -17.37
C THR A 195 2.44 -2.54 -18.26
N LYS A 196 3.63 -1.97 -18.15
CA LYS A 196 4.80 -2.37 -18.96
C LYS A 196 5.22 -3.84 -18.76
N ARG A 197 4.98 -4.37 -17.56
CA ARG A 197 5.32 -5.77 -17.19
C ARG A 197 4.17 -6.46 -16.45
N TRP A 198 2.93 -6.19 -16.85
CA TRP A 198 1.73 -6.61 -16.15
C TRP A 198 1.69 -8.12 -15.85
N PHE A 199 2.05 -8.96 -16.81
CA PHE A 199 2.08 -10.42 -16.59
C PHE A 199 3.10 -10.83 -15.53
N SER A 200 4.26 -10.17 -15.46
CA SER A 200 5.25 -10.45 -14.41
C SER A 200 4.70 -10.09 -13.03
N PHE A 201 3.95 -8.98 -12.92
CA PHE A 201 3.25 -8.62 -11.67
C PHE A 201 2.13 -9.59 -11.33
N PHE A 202 1.35 -10.02 -12.30
CA PHE A 202 0.29 -10.99 -12.10
C PHE A 202 0.84 -12.31 -11.55
N PHE A 203 1.87 -12.87 -12.19
CA PHE A 203 2.49 -14.11 -11.73
C PHE A 203 3.25 -13.93 -10.41
N PHE A 204 3.82 -12.76 -10.14
CA PHE A 204 4.42 -12.44 -8.85
C PHE A 204 3.35 -12.43 -7.74
N ALA A 205 2.23 -11.74 -7.94
CA ALA A 205 1.11 -11.73 -6.99
C ALA A 205 0.54 -13.13 -6.77
N LEU A 206 0.39 -13.92 -7.85
CA LEU A 206 -0.05 -15.31 -7.78
C LEU A 206 0.93 -16.17 -6.96
N ALA A 207 2.24 -16.05 -7.20
CA ALA A 207 3.25 -16.78 -6.46
C ALA A 207 3.23 -16.46 -4.96
N LEU A 208 3.14 -15.16 -4.60
CA LEU A 208 3.01 -14.74 -3.20
C LEU A 208 1.73 -15.27 -2.57
N SER A 209 0.61 -15.22 -3.29
CA SER A 209 -0.67 -15.75 -2.81
C SER A 209 -0.59 -17.24 -2.54
N LEU A 210 0.03 -18.02 -3.42
CA LEU A 210 0.23 -19.45 -3.22
C LEU A 210 1.12 -19.74 -2.01
N ILE A 211 2.20 -19.00 -1.81
CA ILE A 211 3.07 -19.14 -0.65
C ILE A 211 2.27 -18.90 0.64
N ILE A 212 1.45 -17.84 0.69
CA ILE A 212 0.61 -17.53 1.86
C ILE A 212 -0.42 -18.65 2.10
N ILE A 213 -1.11 -19.13 1.07
CA ILE A 213 -2.10 -20.20 1.18
C ILE A 213 -1.44 -21.48 1.71
N ILE A 214 -0.31 -21.90 1.16
CA ILE A 214 0.42 -23.08 1.61
C ILE A 214 0.87 -22.91 3.07
N SER A 215 1.30 -21.70 3.44
CA SER A 215 1.74 -21.38 4.81
C SER A 215 0.59 -21.36 5.83
N ALA A 216 -0.64 -21.21 5.37
CA ALA A 216 -1.83 -21.27 6.22
C ALA A 216 -2.24 -22.71 6.57
N ILE A 217 -1.88 -23.72 5.73
CA ILE A 217 -2.27 -25.12 5.91
C ILE A 217 -1.88 -25.67 7.28
N PRO A 218 -0.63 -25.49 7.80
CA PRO A 218 -0.28 -25.93 9.14
C PRO A 218 -0.80 -24.98 10.22
N LEU A 219 -2.14 -24.81 10.32
CA LEU A 219 -2.81 -23.94 11.29
C LEU A 219 -2.31 -22.48 11.28
N GLY A 220 -1.80 -22.00 10.16
CA GLY A 220 -1.27 -20.64 10.01
C GLY A 220 0.13 -20.42 10.59
N ILE A 221 0.78 -21.44 11.17
CA ILE A 221 2.13 -21.28 11.75
C ILE A 221 3.13 -20.76 10.72
N GLY A 222 3.05 -21.21 9.46
CA GLY A 222 3.90 -20.73 8.39
C GLY A 222 3.79 -19.21 8.12
N MET A 223 2.63 -18.61 8.41
CA MET A 223 2.40 -17.17 8.21
C MET A 223 3.28 -16.28 9.08
N ILE A 224 3.82 -16.82 10.20
CA ILE A 224 4.79 -16.08 11.05
C ILE A 224 6.03 -15.64 10.23
N TRP A 225 6.37 -16.37 9.19
CA TRP A 225 7.51 -16.04 8.31
C TRP A 225 7.06 -15.43 6.99
N THR A 226 6.00 -15.98 6.39
CA THR A 226 5.60 -15.59 5.04
C THR A 226 4.84 -14.28 4.99
N MET A 227 4.15 -13.87 6.08
CA MET A 227 3.48 -12.58 6.13
C MET A 227 4.47 -11.40 6.13
N PRO A 228 5.49 -11.34 7.01
CA PRO A 228 6.53 -10.33 6.90
C PRO A 228 7.27 -10.38 5.56
N MET A 229 7.57 -11.59 5.06
CA MET A 229 8.22 -11.77 3.76
C MET A 229 7.44 -11.08 2.64
N MET A 230 6.11 -11.20 2.62
CA MET A 230 5.28 -10.57 1.58
C MET A 230 5.48 -9.04 1.54
N PHE A 231 5.50 -8.37 2.69
CA PHE A 231 5.73 -6.92 2.75
C PHE A 231 7.17 -6.54 2.37
N VAL A 232 8.14 -7.35 2.73
CA VAL A 232 9.53 -7.15 2.31
C VAL A 232 9.69 -7.37 0.80
N CYS A 233 9.08 -8.42 0.22
CA CYS A 233 9.06 -8.63 -1.23
C CYS A 233 8.42 -7.45 -1.96
N TYR A 234 7.31 -6.91 -1.42
CA TYR A 234 6.71 -5.70 -1.92
C TYR A 234 7.70 -4.52 -1.91
N GLY A 235 8.40 -4.32 -0.80
CA GLY A 235 9.41 -3.28 -0.65
C GLY A 235 10.57 -3.43 -1.63
N VAL A 236 11.09 -4.65 -1.82
CA VAL A 236 12.14 -4.95 -2.82
C VAL A 236 11.67 -4.58 -4.22
N LEU A 237 10.44 -4.98 -4.57
CA LEU A 237 9.86 -4.66 -5.87
C LEU A 237 9.68 -3.15 -6.05
N TYR A 238 9.14 -2.46 -5.03
CA TYR A 238 8.99 -1.01 -5.03
C TYR A 238 10.33 -0.30 -5.23
N ARG A 239 11.37 -0.68 -4.46
CA ARG A 239 12.73 -0.13 -4.58
C ARG A 239 13.29 -0.31 -5.98
N ASN A 240 13.14 -1.49 -6.56
CA ASN A 240 13.67 -1.78 -7.89
C ASN A 240 13.00 -0.93 -8.98
N MET A 241 11.73 -0.56 -8.79
CA MET A 241 10.97 0.26 -9.74
C MET A 241 11.19 1.75 -9.55
N PHE A 242 10.95 2.24 -8.33
CA PHE A 242 10.82 3.66 -8.04
C PHE A 242 12.02 4.23 -7.26
N GLY A 243 12.93 3.37 -6.78
CA GLY A 243 13.91 3.78 -5.78
C GLY A 243 13.26 4.15 -4.45
N VAL A 244 14.05 4.48 -3.45
CA VAL A 244 13.59 4.88 -2.11
C VAL A 244 14.17 6.25 -1.76
N GLU A 245 13.32 7.17 -1.29
CA GLU A 245 13.73 8.52 -0.92
C GLU A 245 14.64 8.51 0.32
N ALA A 246 15.55 9.48 0.39
CA ALA A 246 16.47 9.62 1.51
C ALA A 246 15.73 9.77 2.86
N ALA A 247 14.61 10.47 2.87
CA ALA A 247 13.76 10.63 4.05
C ALA A 247 13.17 9.31 4.58
N THR A 248 12.95 8.33 3.72
CA THR A 248 12.45 7.01 4.11
C THR A 248 13.56 6.10 4.63
N GLN A 249 14.81 6.41 4.32
CA GLN A 249 15.99 5.66 4.78
C GLN A 249 16.49 6.09 6.16
N ALA A 250 16.12 7.26 6.63
CA ALA A 250 16.37 7.75 7.96
C ALA A 250 15.43 7.11 8.99
#